data_767f268cc4a2039326e35f31c40f5892
#
_entry.id   767f268cc4a2039326e35f31c40f5892
#
_cell.length_a   1.000
_cell.length_b   1.000
_cell.length_c   1.000
_cell.angle_alpha   90.00
_cell.angle_beta   90.00
_cell.angle_gamma   90.00
#
_symmetry.space_group_name_H-M   'P 1'
#
loop_
_entity.id
_entity.type
_entity.pdbx_description
1 polymer ?
#
loop_
_entity_poly.entity_id
_entity_poly.type
_entity_poly.pdbx_seq_one_letter_code
_entity_poly.pdbx_strand_id
1 'polypeptide(L)'
;MPEISSAQKLRLWRERPDIFVREVFGVTPDPKQDEILRAFPHSPRIAMKASKGCGKTCTEAWLAWNFLLTRPHPKIAATSISADNLSDCLWTEMSHWQSKSKLLREKFVWTKTRIFAKDHPETWWMSARTWSKSGDKGQQANTLAGLHADYIMFILDESGGIPEAVMASAEAALSSCKEGHLLQGGNPTHLEGPLYRACTTEKNLWTVIEMTGDPDDPNRSARVDINWARSQIEKYGKDNPWVLVNVFGKFPPSSFNALIGPDLLKEAT
;
A
#
# COMPACT_ATOMS: atom_id res chain seq x y z
N MET A 1 9.76 23.07 -27.53
CA MET A 1 10.16 23.14 -26.10
C MET A 1 11.53 22.50 -26.01
N PRO A 2 12.48 23.02 -25.20
CA PRO A 2 13.77 22.37 -25.02
C PRO A 2 13.58 20.94 -24.48
N GLU A 3 14.31 19.99 -25.04
CA GLU A 3 14.31 18.59 -24.60
C GLU A 3 14.81 18.52 -23.17
N ILE A 4 13.98 17.98 -22.27
CA ILE A 4 14.34 17.79 -20.85
C ILE A 4 15.37 16.66 -20.78
N SER A 5 16.52 16.88 -20.14
CA SER A 5 17.53 15.84 -19.95
C SER A 5 17.02 14.65 -19.13
N SER A 6 17.62 13.46 -19.30
CA SER A 6 17.26 12.27 -18.53
C SER A 6 17.33 12.50 -17.00
N ALA A 7 18.32 13.27 -16.53
CA ALA A 7 18.45 13.60 -15.11
C ALA A 7 17.32 14.52 -14.62
N GLN A 8 16.93 15.52 -15.41
CA GLN A 8 15.78 16.38 -15.10
C GLN A 8 14.47 15.60 -15.11
N LYS A 9 14.34 14.63 -16.01
CA LYS A 9 13.17 13.75 -16.09
C LYS A 9 13.04 12.87 -14.85
N LEU A 10 14.12 12.23 -14.40
CA LEU A 10 14.12 11.44 -13.18
C LEU A 10 13.80 12.28 -11.94
N ARG A 11 14.31 13.52 -11.86
CA ARG A 11 13.97 14.44 -10.78
C ARG A 11 12.48 14.78 -10.80
N LEU A 12 11.93 15.14 -11.97
CA LEU A 12 10.50 15.41 -12.10
C LEU A 12 9.65 14.23 -11.64
N TRP A 13 9.97 13.02 -12.07
CA TRP A 13 9.23 11.83 -11.69
C TRP A 13 9.34 11.50 -10.19
N ARG A 14 10.48 11.81 -9.58
CA ARG A 14 10.66 11.66 -8.12
C ARG A 14 9.77 12.62 -7.34
N GLU A 15 9.68 13.87 -7.77
CA GLU A 15 8.86 14.92 -7.16
C GLU A 15 7.38 14.81 -7.53
N ARG A 16 7.07 14.20 -8.68
CA ARG A 16 5.72 14.07 -9.24
C ARG A 16 5.45 12.65 -9.73
N PRO A 17 5.20 11.70 -8.79
CA PRO A 17 4.84 10.33 -9.16
C PRO A 17 3.57 10.23 -10.01
N ASP A 18 2.64 11.17 -9.92
CA ASP A 18 1.46 11.26 -10.78
C ASP A 18 1.84 11.50 -12.26
N ILE A 19 2.87 12.30 -12.54
CA ILE A 19 3.39 12.51 -13.89
C ILE A 19 4.13 11.24 -14.35
N PHE A 20 4.91 10.60 -13.47
CA PHE A 20 5.55 9.32 -13.78
C PHE A 20 4.55 8.28 -14.27
N VAL A 21 3.43 8.09 -13.55
CA VAL A 21 2.39 7.12 -13.92
C VAL A 21 1.81 7.42 -15.29
N ARG A 22 1.49 8.68 -15.57
CA ARG A 22 0.93 9.11 -16.86
C ARG A 22 1.91 8.89 -18.03
N GLU A 23 3.18 9.20 -17.83
CA GLU A 23 4.19 9.14 -18.89
C GLU A 23 4.78 7.75 -19.10
N VAL A 24 5.00 6.99 -18.01
CA VAL A 24 5.66 5.67 -18.09
C VAL A 24 4.67 4.56 -18.39
N PHE A 25 3.44 4.68 -17.89
CA PHE A 25 2.40 3.65 -18.07
C PHE A 25 1.27 4.06 -19.01
N GLY A 26 1.17 5.35 -19.36
CA GLY A 26 0.14 5.85 -20.27
C GLY A 26 -1.28 5.82 -19.70
N VAL A 27 -1.42 5.85 -18.36
CA VAL A 27 -2.72 5.78 -17.68
C VAL A 27 -2.97 7.01 -16.84
N THR A 28 -4.24 7.33 -16.61
CA THR A 28 -4.66 8.42 -15.73
C THR A 28 -5.10 7.82 -14.40
N PRO A 29 -4.42 8.14 -13.28
CA PRO A 29 -4.87 7.76 -11.95
C PRO A 29 -6.27 8.31 -11.65
N ASP A 30 -7.06 7.59 -10.86
CA ASP A 30 -8.28 8.19 -10.33
C ASP A 30 -7.96 9.28 -9.27
N PRO A 31 -8.94 10.12 -8.86
CA PRO A 31 -8.66 11.25 -7.96
C PRO A 31 -7.96 10.83 -6.66
N LYS A 32 -8.33 9.69 -6.07
CA LYS A 32 -7.72 9.21 -4.82
C LYS A 32 -6.33 8.62 -5.04
N GLN A 33 -6.12 7.94 -6.15
CA GLN A 33 -4.78 7.49 -6.54
C GLN A 33 -3.85 8.68 -6.83
N ASP A 34 -4.35 9.72 -7.51
CA ASP A 34 -3.59 10.95 -7.80
C ASP A 34 -3.22 11.68 -6.49
N GLU A 35 -4.14 11.75 -5.51
CA GLU A 35 -3.89 12.28 -4.18
C GLU A 35 -2.74 11.54 -3.47
N ILE A 36 -2.74 10.21 -3.47
CA ILE A 36 -1.68 9.38 -2.89
C ILE A 36 -0.34 9.61 -3.59
N LEU A 37 -0.34 9.61 -4.93
CA LEU A 37 0.87 9.81 -5.71
C LEU A 37 1.51 11.18 -5.45
N ARG A 38 0.70 12.24 -5.32
CA ARG A 38 1.18 13.60 -4.99
C ARG A 38 1.63 13.74 -3.55
N ALA A 39 1.01 13.03 -2.62
CA ALA A 39 1.41 13.05 -1.21
C ALA A 39 2.75 12.35 -0.97
N PHE A 40 3.06 11.31 -1.75
CA PHE A 40 4.20 10.43 -1.51
C PHE A 40 5.55 11.13 -1.33
N PRO A 41 5.97 12.12 -2.16
CA PRO A 41 7.26 12.78 -1.99
C PRO A 41 7.43 13.56 -0.68
N HIS A 42 6.31 13.93 -0.05
CA HIS A 42 6.27 14.78 1.14
C HIS A 42 5.81 14.05 2.40
N SER A 43 5.41 12.78 2.25
CA SER A 43 4.83 11.96 3.32
C SER A 43 5.62 10.68 3.50
N PRO A 44 6.49 10.59 4.52
CA PRO A 44 7.27 9.38 4.75
C PRO A 44 6.41 8.18 5.20
N ARG A 45 5.19 8.45 5.67
CA ARG A 45 4.24 7.44 6.14
C ARG A 45 2.86 7.66 5.52
N ILE A 46 2.41 6.74 4.68
CA ILE A 46 1.09 6.79 4.04
C ILE A 46 0.29 5.54 4.39
N ALA A 47 -0.94 5.75 4.82
CA ALA A 47 -1.90 4.69 5.09
C ALA A 47 -3.13 4.84 4.18
N MET A 48 -3.37 3.85 3.33
CA MET A 48 -4.53 3.77 2.45
C MET A 48 -5.62 2.93 3.12
N LYS A 49 -6.58 3.56 3.76
CA LYS A 49 -7.78 2.91 4.30
C LYS A 49 -8.83 2.85 3.20
N ALA A 50 -9.15 1.68 2.69
CA ALA A 50 -9.96 1.58 1.49
C ALA A 50 -11.02 0.49 1.54
N SER A 51 -12.12 0.72 0.82
CA SER A 51 -13.05 -0.34 0.47
C SER A 51 -12.46 -1.29 -0.57
N LYS A 52 -13.16 -2.37 -0.88
CA LYS A 52 -12.71 -3.35 -1.88
C LYS A 52 -12.72 -2.75 -3.28
N GLY A 53 -11.69 -3.05 -4.08
CA GLY A 53 -11.63 -2.67 -5.49
C GLY A 53 -11.20 -1.23 -5.78
N CYS A 54 -10.85 -0.41 -4.79
CA CYS A 54 -10.42 0.99 -4.99
C CYS A 54 -9.04 1.18 -5.63
N GLY A 55 -8.30 0.10 -5.91
CA GLY A 55 -7.01 0.18 -6.60
C GLY A 55 -5.80 0.48 -5.70
N LYS A 56 -5.84 0.09 -4.41
CA LYS A 56 -4.68 0.17 -3.49
C LYS A 56 -3.43 -0.45 -4.07
N THR A 57 -3.48 -1.75 -4.35
CA THR A 57 -2.35 -2.56 -4.81
C THR A 57 -1.75 -2.03 -6.12
N CYS A 58 -2.59 -1.53 -7.02
CA CYS A 58 -2.16 -0.84 -8.22
C CYS A 58 -1.34 0.42 -7.90
N THR A 59 -1.79 1.23 -6.93
CA THR A 59 -1.08 2.44 -6.49
C THR A 59 0.24 2.09 -5.80
N GLU A 60 0.26 1.04 -4.99
CA GLU A 60 1.48 0.51 -4.38
C GLU A 60 2.51 0.09 -5.42
N ALA A 61 2.07 -0.62 -6.47
CA ALA A 61 2.93 -1.03 -7.56
C ALA A 61 3.50 0.18 -8.34
N TRP A 62 2.70 1.20 -8.60
CA TRP A 62 3.18 2.44 -9.25
C TRP A 62 4.22 3.17 -8.42
N LEU A 63 3.99 3.30 -7.10
CA LEU A 63 4.95 3.92 -6.18
C LEU A 63 6.22 3.11 -6.05
N ALA A 64 6.13 1.77 -6.01
CA ALA A 64 7.29 0.89 -6.00
C ALA A 64 8.15 1.06 -7.27
N TRP A 65 7.54 1.09 -8.45
CA TRP A 65 8.26 1.33 -9.70
C TRP A 65 8.84 2.74 -9.79
N ASN A 66 8.11 3.75 -9.32
CA ASN A 66 8.64 5.11 -9.21
C ASN A 66 9.86 5.15 -8.30
N PHE A 67 9.78 4.57 -7.12
CA PHE A 67 10.87 4.54 -6.15
C PHE A 67 12.10 3.77 -6.68
N LEU A 68 11.88 2.60 -7.29
CA LEU A 68 12.94 1.83 -7.94
C LEU A 68 13.65 2.62 -9.04
N LEU A 69 12.92 3.35 -9.88
CA LEU A 69 13.51 4.01 -11.04
C LEU A 69 14.20 5.33 -10.70
N THR A 70 13.70 6.08 -9.72
CA THR A 70 14.09 7.48 -9.50
C THR A 70 15.08 7.69 -8.36
N ARG A 71 15.41 6.66 -7.57
CA ARG A 71 16.43 6.71 -6.51
C ARG A 71 17.61 5.83 -6.90
N PRO A 72 18.86 6.22 -6.53
CA PRO A 72 20.02 5.38 -6.78
C PRO A 72 20.09 4.25 -5.74
N HIS A 73 20.21 3.02 -6.21
CA HIS A 73 20.35 1.81 -5.39
C HIS A 73 19.34 1.66 -4.25
N PRO A 74 18.02 1.89 -4.52
CA PRO A 74 17.01 1.77 -3.49
C PRO A 74 16.76 0.31 -3.15
N LYS A 75 16.32 0.07 -1.91
CA LYS A 75 15.84 -1.23 -1.48
C LYS A 75 14.38 -1.13 -1.06
N ILE A 76 13.56 -2.02 -1.59
CA ILE A 76 12.15 -2.14 -1.22
C ILE A 76 11.92 -3.54 -0.63
N ALA A 77 11.22 -3.62 0.49
CA ALA A 77 10.65 -4.88 0.97
C ALA A 77 9.14 -4.75 1.03
N ALA A 78 8.46 -5.72 0.45
CA ALA A 78 7.01 -5.80 0.46
C ALA A 78 6.55 -7.07 1.19
N THR A 79 5.49 -6.93 1.97
CA THR A 79 4.83 -8.03 2.66
C THR A 79 3.31 -7.90 2.59
N SER A 80 2.61 -8.99 2.87
CA SER A 80 1.15 -9.04 2.95
C SER A 80 0.72 -10.07 4.00
N ILE A 81 -0.59 -10.28 4.14
CA ILE A 81 -1.17 -11.25 5.09
C ILE A 81 -0.77 -12.71 4.82
N SER A 82 -0.34 -13.04 3.60
CA SER A 82 0.17 -14.36 3.22
C SER A 82 1.09 -14.26 2.00
N ALA A 83 1.87 -15.33 1.76
CA ALA A 83 2.69 -15.46 0.57
C ALA A 83 1.86 -15.45 -0.72
N ASP A 84 0.74 -16.16 -0.71
CA ASP A 84 -0.15 -16.25 -1.87
C ASP A 84 -0.79 -14.89 -2.16
N ASN A 85 -1.26 -14.17 -1.13
CA ASN A 85 -1.82 -12.84 -1.31
C ASN A 85 -0.78 -11.87 -1.90
N LEU A 86 0.45 -11.87 -1.38
CA LEU A 86 1.54 -11.05 -1.91
C LEU A 86 1.84 -11.38 -3.38
N SER A 87 1.89 -12.68 -3.71
CA SER A 87 2.16 -13.18 -5.07
C SER A 87 1.05 -12.81 -6.04
N ASP A 88 -0.19 -13.09 -5.66
CA ASP A 88 -1.34 -12.98 -6.56
C ASP A 88 -1.80 -11.52 -6.74
N CYS A 89 -1.57 -10.66 -5.74
CA CYS A 89 -1.94 -9.26 -5.78
C CYS A 89 -0.77 -8.36 -6.18
N LEU A 90 0.06 -7.94 -5.23
CA LEU A 90 1.09 -6.92 -5.49
C LEU A 90 2.15 -7.40 -6.51
N TRP A 91 2.60 -8.65 -6.41
CA TRP A 91 3.64 -9.15 -7.30
C TRP A 91 3.16 -9.30 -8.75
N THR A 92 1.89 -9.67 -8.93
CA THR A 92 1.23 -9.70 -10.24
C THR A 92 1.06 -8.29 -10.80
N GLU A 93 0.65 -7.31 -9.98
CA GLU A 93 0.58 -5.89 -10.40
C GLU A 93 1.97 -5.36 -10.81
N MET A 94 3.03 -5.67 -10.05
CA MET A 94 4.39 -5.29 -10.42
C MET A 94 4.79 -5.83 -11.81
N SER A 95 4.50 -7.09 -12.10
CA SER A 95 4.74 -7.71 -13.41
C SER A 95 3.90 -7.07 -14.51
N HIS A 96 2.62 -6.82 -14.24
CA HIS A 96 1.70 -6.17 -15.18
C HIS A 96 2.24 -4.79 -15.60
N TRP A 97 2.60 -3.94 -14.65
CA TRP A 97 3.09 -2.60 -14.94
C TRP A 97 4.47 -2.59 -15.58
N GLN A 98 5.35 -3.52 -15.22
CA GLN A 98 6.61 -3.69 -15.96
C GLN A 98 6.36 -3.99 -17.43
N SER A 99 5.40 -4.87 -17.74
CA SER A 99 5.06 -5.25 -19.11
C SER A 99 4.58 -4.07 -19.97
N LYS A 100 4.01 -3.04 -19.35
CA LYS A 100 3.54 -1.81 -20.05
C LYS A 100 4.66 -0.83 -20.36
N SER A 101 5.83 -0.93 -19.72
CA SER A 101 6.93 0.01 -19.88
C SER A 101 8.17 -0.64 -20.48
N LYS A 102 8.57 -0.19 -21.69
CA LYS A 102 9.84 -0.60 -22.31
C LYS A 102 11.03 -0.28 -21.41
N LEU A 103 11.06 0.93 -20.83
CA LEU A 103 12.11 1.39 -19.93
C LEU A 103 12.31 0.44 -18.73
N LEU A 104 11.23 0.02 -18.08
CA LEU A 104 11.32 -0.89 -16.93
C LEU A 104 11.77 -2.29 -17.32
N ARG A 105 11.30 -2.81 -18.46
CA ARG A 105 11.74 -4.12 -18.98
C ARG A 105 13.22 -4.13 -19.36
N GLU A 106 13.72 -3.04 -19.89
CA GLU A 106 15.15 -2.92 -20.25
C GLU A 106 16.04 -2.83 -19.02
N LYS A 107 15.59 -2.14 -17.96
CA LYS A 107 16.39 -1.87 -16.78
C LYS A 107 16.29 -2.93 -15.67
N PHE A 108 15.15 -3.58 -15.51
CA PHE A 108 14.89 -4.49 -14.39
C PHE A 108 14.54 -5.90 -14.82
N VAL A 109 14.93 -6.87 -13.98
CA VAL A 109 14.50 -8.26 -14.06
C VAL A 109 13.46 -8.51 -12.97
N TRP A 110 12.33 -9.11 -13.35
CA TRP A 110 11.31 -9.59 -12.43
C TRP A 110 11.47 -11.10 -12.21
N THR A 111 11.42 -11.55 -10.97
CA THR A 111 11.37 -12.96 -10.58
C THR A 111 10.26 -13.15 -9.55
N LYS A 112 9.94 -14.40 -9.19
CA LYS A 112 8.86 -14.73 -8.24
C LYS A 112 9.03 -14.08 -6.86
N THR A 113 10.25 -13.78 -6.44
CA THR A 113 10.53 -13.25 -5.08
C THR A 113 11.33 -11.96 -5.07
N ARG A 114 11.88 -11.55 -6.23
CA ARG A 114 12.76 -10.38 -6.31
C ARG A 114 12.63 -9.68 -7.66
N ILE A 115 12.66 -8.36 -7.61
CA ILE A 115 12.83 -7.49 -8.77
C ILE A 115 14.14 -6.74 -8.55
N PHE A 116 15.02 -6.69 -9.57
CA PHE A 116 16.34 -6.06 -9.40
C PHE A 116 16.80 -5.39 -10.69
N ALA A 117 17.64 -4.36 -10.54
CA ALA A 117 18.29 -3.71 -11.67
C ALA A 117 19.34 -4.65 -12.29
N LYS A 118 19.37 -4.76 -13.62
CA LYS A 118 20.28 -5.65 -14.35
C LYS A 118 21.76 -5.35 -14.06
N ASP A 119 22.09 -4.06 -13.97
CA ASP A 119 23.47 -3.58 -13.77
C ASP A 119 23.93 -3.63 -12.30
N HIS A 120 22.99 -3.73 -11.33
CA HIS A 120 23.27 -3.66 -9.91
C HIS A 120 22.34 -4.59 -9.08
N PRO A 121 22.33 -5.90 -9.35
CA PRO A 121 21.36 -6.82 -8.74
C PRO A 121 21.51 -6.97 -7.22
N GLU A 122 22.71 -6.74 -6.66
CA GLU A 122 22.98 -6.85 -5.23
C GLU A 122 22.50 -5.66 -4.41
N THR A 123 22.49 -4.47 -5.01
CA THR A 123 22.28 -3.22 -4.27
C THR A 123 20.98 -2.50 -4.63
N TRP A 124 20.34 -2.83 -5.75
CA TRP A 124 19.20 -2.12 -6.30
C TRP A 124 18.04 -3.09 -6.59
N TRP A 125 17.12 -3.20 -5.65
CA TRP A 125 16.11 -4.25 -5.74
C TRP A 125 14.86 -4.02 -4.87
N MET A 126 13.80 -4.79 -5.18
CA MET A 126 12.61 -5.03 -4.37
C MET A 126 12.49 -6.52 -4.07
N SER A 127 12.13 -6.90 -2.85
CA SER A 127 11.90 -8.29 -2.44
C SER A 127 10.50 -8.51 -1.88
N ALA A 128 9.90 -9.64 -2.25
CA ALA A 128 8.74 -10.19 -1.57
C ALA A 128 9.21 -10.88 -0.29
N ARG A 129 8.60 -10.53 0.85
CA ARG A 129 8.91 -11.11 2.16
C ARG A 129 7.64 -11.60 2.83
N THR A 130 7.76 -12.73 3.49
CA THR A 130 6.64 -13.34 4.22
C THR A 130 7.00 -13.51 5.68
N TRP A 131 6.02 -13.40 6.53
CA TRP A 131 6.16 -13.63 7.97
C TRP A 131 5.47 -14.93 8.38
N SER A 132 5.98 -15.55 9.44
CA SER A 132 5.40 -16.79 9.96
C SER A 132 4.15 -16.52 10.78
N LYS A 133 3.01 -17.11 10.40
CA LYS A 133 1.76 -17.00 11.16
C LYS A 133 1.84 -17.71 12.53
N SER A 134 2.62 -18.78 12.62
CA SER A 134 2.87 -19.55 13.84
C SER A 134 4.14 -19.11 14.59
N GLY A 135 4.89 -18.16 14.03
CA GLY A 135 6.11 -17.64 14.64
C GLY A 135 5.84 -16.74 15.85
N ASP A 136 6.78 -16.69 16.79
CA ASP A 136 6.76 -15.73 17.87
C ASP A 136 7.00 -14.28 17.35
N LYS A 137 6.83 -13.30 18.24
CA LYS A 137 7.01 -11.88 17.88
C LYS A 137 8.40 -11.57 17.34
N GLY A 138 9.45 -12.25 17.81
CA GLY A 138 10.82 -12.08 17.33
C GLY A 138 10.99 -12.60 15.91
N GLN A 139 10.45 -13.75 15.59
CA GLN A 139 10.45 -14.31 14.25
C GLN A 139 9.67 -13.43 13.27
N GLN A 140 8.53 -12.89 13.69
CA GLN A 140 7.74 -11.96 12.89
C GLN A 140 8.49 -10.64 12.64
N ALA A 141 9.16 -10.10 13.65
CA ALA A 141 9.97 -8.90 13.53
C ALA A 141 11.14 -9.06 12.53
N ASN A 142 11.71 -10.26 12.42
CA ASN A 142 12.81 -10.51 11.46
C ASN A 142 12.39 -10.42 9.99
N THR A 143 11.09 -10.40 9.68
CA THR A 143 10.59 -10.34 8.30
C THR A 143 11.13 -9.13 7.52
N LEU A 144 11.13 -7.97 8.11
CA LEU A 144 11.57 -6.72 7.49
C LEU A 144 12.89 -6.20 8.05
N ALA A 145 13.51 -6.92 9.00
CA ALA A 145 14.80 -6.56 9.58
C ALA A 145 15.95 -6.66 8.56
N GLY A 146 17.06 -5.97 8.84
CA GLY A 146 18.32 -6.09 8.10
C GLY A 146 18.35 -5.39 6.74
N LEU A 147 17.37 -4.51 6.42
CA LEU A 147 17.48 -3.62 5.28
C LEU A 147 18.32 -2.38 5.65
N HIS A 148 19.45 -2.22 4.98
CA HIS A 148 20.29 -1.03 5.09
C HIS A 148 20.55 -0.47 3.70
N ALA A 149 20.17 0.77 3.46
CA ALA A 149 20.44 1.54 2.25
C ALA A 149 20.17 3.02 2.51
N ASP A 150 20.65 3.89 1.63
CA ASP A 150 20.32 5.32 1.66
C ASP A 150 18.82 5.58 1.36
N TYR A 151 18.21 4.73 0.52
CA TYR A 151 16.81 4.85 0.05
C TYR A 151 16.08 3.54 0.34
N ILE A 152 15.13 3.59 1.25
CA ILE A 152 14.38 2.41 1.70
C ILE A 152 12.88 2.66 1.61
N MET A 153 12.15 1.68 1.13
CA MET A 153 10.69 1.70 1.16
C MET A 153 10.16 0.36 1.65
N PHE A 154 9.19 0.41 2.56
CA PHE A 154 8.41 -0.76 2.98
C PHE A 154 6.98 -0.64 2.48
N ILE A 155 6.46 -1.75 1.94
CA ILE A 155 5.06 -1.86 1.50
C ILE A 155 4.40 -2.98 2.30
N LEU A 156 3.33 -2.65 3.00
CA LEU A 156 2.51 -3.57 3.76
C LEU A 156 1.13 -3.63 3.10
N ASP A 157 0.96 -4.53 2.15
CA ASP A 157 -0.32 -4.76 1.47
C ASP A 157 -1.26 -5.57 2.38
N GLU A 158 -2.53 -5.24 2.38
CA GLU A 158 -3.57 -5.80 3.27
C GLU A 158 -3.18 -5.69 4.77
N SER A 159 -2.65 -4.53 5.16
CA SER A 159 -2.05 -4.27 6.48
C SER A 159 -3.03 -4.40 7.67
N GLY A 160 -4.34 -4.48 7.42
CA GLY A 160 -5.32 -4.75 8.45
C GLY A 160 -5.11 -6.08 9.20
N GLY A 161 -4.45 -7.06 8.57
CA GLY A 161 -4.17 -8.37 9.17
C GLY A 161 -2.68 -8.64 9.46
N ILE A 162 -1.81 -7.65 9.32
CA ILE A 162 -0.36 -7.80 9.57
C ILE A 162 -0.05 -7.59 11.06
N PRO A 163 0.80 -8.45 11.67
CA PRO A 163 1.20 -8.29 13.07
C PRO A 163 1.99 -6.99 13.31
N GLU A 164 1.81 -6.43 14.49
CA GLU A 164 2.50 -5.22 14.94
C GLU A 164 4.03 -5.34 14.92
N ALA A 165 4.55 -6.51 15.27
CA ALA A 165 6.00 -6.76 15.28
C ALA A 165 6.65 -6.57 13.88
N VAL A 166 5.89 -6.84 12.82
CA VAL A 166 6.35 -6.64 11.43
C VAL A 166 6.50 -5.14 11.14
N MET A 167 5.50 -4.33 11.54
CA MET A 167 5.55 -2.87 11.36
C MET A 167 6.69 -2.25 12.17
N ALA A 168 6.83 -2.61 13.45
CA ALA A 168 7.91 -2.09 14.31
C ALA A 168 9.31 -2.37 13.73
N SER A 169 9.49 -3.52 13.10
CA SER A 169 10.74 -3.89 12.42
C SER A 169 11.01 -3.01 11.19
N ALA A 170 9.98 -2.69 10.41
CA ALA A 170 10.10 -1.76 9.27
C ALA A 170 10.48 -0.35 9.75
N GLU A 171 9.83 0.14 10.81
CA GLU A 171 10.13 1.45 11.40
C GLU A 171 11.58 1.55 11.90
N ALA A 172 12.06 0.52 12.60
CA ALA A 172 13.44 0.47 13.09
C ALA A 172 14.47 0.53 11.95
N ALA A 173 14.20 -0.13 10.84
CA ALA A 173 15.10 -0.15 9.69
C ALA A 173 15.22 1.22 8.97
N LEU A 174 14.28 2.14 9.19
CA LEU A 174 14.35 3.50 8.62
C LEU A 174 15.23 4.46 9.41
N SER A 175 15.75 4.07 10.57
CA SER A 175 16.50 4.96 11.47
C SER A 175 17.81 5.52 10.88
N SER A 176 18.37 4.88 9.86
CA SER A 176 19.68 5.24 9.27
C SER A 176 19.66 5.54 7.77
N CYS A 177 18.48 5.64 7.15
CA CYS A 177 18.38 5.94 5.72
C CYS A 177 18.34 7.47 5.47
N LYS A 178 18.70 7.90 4.27
CA LYS A 178 18.55 9.30 3.82
C LYS A 178 17.10 9.65 3.45
N GLU A 179 16.41 8.69 2.87
CA GLU A 179 14.98 8.77 2.51
C GLU A 179 14.33 7.43 2.79
N GLY A 180 13.32 7.44 3.64
CA GLY A 180 12.58 6.26 4.03
C GLY A 180 11.09 6.44 3.91
N HIS A 181 10.40 5.42 3.36
CA HIS A 181 8.96 5.42 3.24
C HIS A 181 8.33 4.16 3.81
N LEU A 182 7.25 4.36 4.56
CA LEU A 182 6.31 3.32 4.96
C LEU A 182 5.00 3.53 4.21
N LEU A 183 4.65 2.60 3.36
CA LEU A 183 3.38 2.57 2.65
C LEU A 183 2.58 1.37 3.13
N GLN A 184 1.40 1.61 3.65
CA GLN A 184 0.49 0.54 4.01
C GLN A 184 -0.88 0.74 3.38
N GLY A 185 -1.51 -0.35 2.97
CA GLY A 185 -2.85 -0.35 2.43
C GLY A 185 -3.66 -1.52 2.95
N GLY A 186 -4.96 -1.33 3.14
CA GLY A 186 -5.82 -2.43 3.56
C GLY A 186 -7.28 -2.03 3.68
N ASN A 187 -8.11 -3.06 3.77
CA ASN A 187 -9.49 -2.90 4.16
C ASN A 187 -9.58 -2.79 5.70
N PRO A 188 -10.43 -1.94 6.25
CA PRO A 188 -10.56 -1.71 7.70
C PRO A 188 -11.32 -2.85 8.39
N THR A 189 -10.73 -4.06 8.37
CA THR A 189 -11.34 -5.30 8.87
C THR A 189 -11.12 -5.55 10.35
N HIS A 190 -10.06 -4.97 10.93
CA HIS A 190 -9.66 -5.19 12.32
C HIS A 190 -9.65 -3.87 13.08
N LEU A 191 -10.05 -3.92 14.36
CA LEU A 191 -10.03 -2.78 15.31
C LEU A 191 -8.72 -2.74 16.11
N GLU A 192 -7.68 -3.30 15.53
CA GLU A 192 -6.32 -3.36 16.09
C GLU A 192 -5.30 -3.48 14.94
N GLY A 193 -4.02 -3.43 15.26
CA GLY A 193 -2.94 -3.58 14.30
C GLY A 193 -2.55 -2.30 13.59
N PRO A 194 -1.59 -2.38 12.65
CA PRO A 194 -0.94 -1.21 12.04
C PRO A 194 -1.90 -0.25 11.33
N LEU A 195 -2.84 -0.78 10.55
CA LEU A 195 -3.78 0.07 9.81
C LEU A 195 -4.73 0.83 10.74
N TYR A 196 -5.26 0.13 11.74
CA TYR A 196 -6.17 0.74 12.72
C TYR A 196 -5.48 1.85 13.50
N ARG A 197 -4.26 1.61 14.01
CA ARG A 197 -3.49 2.63 14.74
C ARG A 197 -3.14 3.84 13.87
N ALA A 198 -2.71 3.61 12.63
CA ALA A 198 -2.43 4.70 11.70
C ALA A 198 -3.67 5.58 11.45
N CYS A 199 -4.87 5.00 11.48
CA CYS A 199 -6.12 5.73 11.29
C CYS A 199 -6.70 6.35 12.58
N THR A 200 -6.21 5.97 13.77
CA THR A 200 -6.76 6.37 15.07
C THR A 200 -5.71 6.99 15.98
N THR A 201 -5.03 6.18 16.78
CA THR A 201 -4.10 6.63 17.82
C THR A 201 -2.82 7.27 17.31
N GLU A 202 -2.38 6.93 16.10
CA GLU A 202 -1.17 7.44 15.45
C GLU A 202 -1.46 8.32 14.23
N LYS A 203 -2.69 8.80 14.10
CA LYS A 203 -3.14 9.58 12.93
C LYS A 203 -2.27 10.81 12.66
N ASN A 204 -1.66 11.38 13.68
CA ASN A 204 -0.74 12.52 13.56
C ASN A 204 0.62 12.16 12.95
N LEU A 205 0.99 10.88 12.89
CA LEU A 205 2.24 10.38 12.31
C LEU A 205 2.08 9.90 10.87
N TRP A 206 0.84 9.75 10.40
CA TRP A 206 0.51 9.17 9.11
C TRP A 206 -0.30 10.13 8.23
N THR A 207 0.00 10.15 6.95
CA THR A 207 -0.91 10.68 5.94
C THR A 207 -1.93 9.59 5.60
N VAL A 208 -3.13 9.72 6.18
CA VAL A 208 -4.21 8.75 5.99
C VAL A 208 -5.07 9.20 4.81
N ILE A 209 -5.18 8.36 3.79
CA ILE A 209 -6.02 8.60 2.63
C ILE A 209 -7.13 7.55 2.60
N GLU A 210 -8.36 8.03 2.63
CA GLU A 210 -9.55 7.19 2.62
C GLU A 210 -10.07 7.02 1.19
N MET A 211 -10.32 5.76 0.81
CA MET A 211 -10.81 5.38 -0.50
C MET A 211 -12.11 4.61 -0.31
N THR A 212 -13.21 5.12 -0.85
CA THR A 212 -14.55 4.53 -0.68
C THR A 212 -15.15 4.11 -2.01
N GLY A 213 -15.99 3.07 -1.96
CA GLY A 213 -16.90 2.69 -3.03
C GLY A 213 -18.35 3.13 -2.77
N ASP A 214 -18.58 3.96 -1.73
CA ASP A 214 -19.91 4.46 -1.37
C ASP A 214 -20.58 5.15 -2.58
N PRO A 215 -21.72 4.65 -3.08
CA PRO A 215 -22.37 5.22 -4.26
C PRO A 215 -22.87 6.66 -4.06
N ASP A 216 -23.02 7.10 -2.80
CA ASP A 216 -23.50 8.42 -2.44
C ASP A 216 -22.37 9.41 -2.13
N ASP A 217 -21.10 8.95 -2.08
CA ASP A 217 -19.93 9.82 -1.85
C ASP A 217 -19.43 10.42 -3.17
N PRO A 218 -19.36 11.76 -3.31
CA PRO A 218 -18.83 12.40 -4.52
C PRO A 218 -17.36 12.09 -4.79
N ASN A 219 -16.58 11.70 -3.77
CA ASN A 219 -15.16 11.33 -3.88
C ASN A 219 -14.94 9.82 -4.00
N ARG A 220 -15.99 9.06 -4.30
CA ARG A 220 -15.87 7.61 -4.47
C ARG A 220 -14.89 7.23 -5.57
N SER A 221 -14.23 6.12 -5.42
CA SER A 221 -13.45 5.54 -6.51
C SER A 221 -14.36 5.10 -7.66
N ALA A 222 -14.10 5.62 -8.87
CA ALA A 222 -14.81 5.20 -10.07
C ALA A 222 -14.50 3.74 -10.48
N ARG A 223 -13.49 3.12 -9.88
CA ARG A 223 -13.11 1.71 -10.11
C ARG A 223 -14.12 0.73 -9.49
N VAL A 224 -14.85 1.15 -8.46
CA VAL A 224 -15.89 0.33 -7.84
C VAL A 224 -17.20 0.52 -8.63
N ASP A 225 -17.77 -0.57 -9.14
CA ASP A 225 -19.04 -0.53 -9.84
C ASP A 225 -20.15 -0.05 -8.92
N ILE A 226 -20.87 0.99 -9.35
CA ILE A 226 -21.91 1.64 -8.54
C ILE A 226 -23.13 0.73 -8.32
N ASN A 227 -23.48 -0.09 -9.32
CA ASN A 227 -24.63 -0.98 -9.22
C ASN A 227 -24.30 -2.15 -8.28
N TRP A 228 -23.06 -2.66 -8.36
CA TRP A 228 -22.59 -3.64 -7.38
C TRP A 228 -22.66 -3.07 -5.96
N ALA A 229 -22.14 -1.86 -5.72
CA ALA A 229 -22.17 -1.22 -4.40
C ALA A 229 -23.59 -1.06 -3.87
N ARG A 230 -24.52 -0.57 -4.70
CA ARG A 230 -25.94 -0.44 -4.35
C ARG A 230 -26.58 -1.79 -4.03
N SER A 231 -26.34 -2.81 -4.85
CA SER A 231 -26.88 -4.15 -4.61
C SER A 231 -26.39 -4.77 -3.30
N GLN A 232 -25.14 -4.50 -2.89
CA GLN A 232 -24.62 -4.98 -1.60
C GLN A 232 -25.28 -4.25 -0.42
N ILE A 233 -25.50 -2.93 -0.55
CA ILE A 233 -26.20 -2.13 0.46
C ILE A 233 -27.64 -2.60 0.61
N GLU A 234 -28.34 -2.85 -0.49
CA GLU A 234 -29.72 -3.38 -0.49
C GLU A 234 -29.79 -4.76 0.17
N LYS A 235 -28.85 -5.66 -0.19
CA LYS A 235 -28.82 -7.03 0.30
C LYS A 235 -28.54 -7.14 1.81
N TYR A 236 -27.59 -6.36 2.32
CA TYR A 236 -27.06 -6.53 3.68
C TYR A 236 -27.45 -5.41 4.64
N GLY A 237 -27.87 -4.24 4.15
CA GLY A 237 -28.13 -3.04 4.93
C GLY A 237 -26.89 -2.15 5.10
N LYS A 238 -27.10 -0.82 5.21
CA LYS A 238 -26.01 0.18 5.31
C LYS A 238 -25.11 -0.02 6.55
N ASP A 239 -25.68 -0.45 7.67
CA ASP A 239 -24.97 -0.61 8.95
C ASP A 239 -24.34 -1.98 9.12
N ASN A 240 -24.49 -2.85 8.13
CA ASN A 240 -23.88 -4.17 8.17
C ASN A 240 -22.35 -4.05 8.15
N PRO A 241 -21.62 -4.69 9.08
CA PRO A 241 -20.16 -4.64 9.15
C PRO A 241 -19.47 -4.97 7.82
N TRP A 242 -20.01 -5.92 7.07
CA TRP A 242 -19.46 -6.27 5.76
C TRP A 242 -19.57 -5.11 4.76
N VAL A 243 -20.70 -4.37 4.74
CA VAL A 243 -20.92 -3.20 3.87
C VAL A 243 -20.02 -2.05 4.31
N LEU A 244 -19.92 -1.81 5.62
CA LEU A 244 -19.01 -0.78 6.17
C LEU A 244 -17.58 -0.98 5.67
N VAL A 245 -17.07 -2.19 5.75
CA VAL A 245 -15.70 -2.50 5.32
C VAL A 245 -15.55 -2.51 3.81
N ASN A 246 -16.38 -3.30 3.11
CA ASN A 246 -16.14 -3.63 1.71
C ASN A 246 -16.68 -2.60 0.72
N VAL A 247 -17.70 -1.82 1.12
CA VAL A 247 -18.29 -0.78 0.27
C VAL A 247 -17.87 0.61 0.74
N PHE A 248 -17.96 0.89 2.03
CA PHE A 248 -17.68 2.24 2.53
C PHE A 248 -16.24 2.47 2.94
N GLY A 249 -15.43 1.41 3.14
CA GLY A 249 -14.06 1.53 3.63
C GLY A 249 -13.98 2.05 5.06
N LYS A 250 -14.97 1.76 5.89
CA LYS A 250 -15.08 2.17 7.30
C LYS A 250 -14.83 1.01 8.23
N PHE A 251 -14.21 1.29 9.38
CA PHE A 251 -14.11 0.31 10.44
C PHE A 251 -15.50 -0.04 10.98
N PRO A 252 -15.79 -1.34 11.23
CA PRO A 252 -17.05 -1.75 11.84
C PRO A 252 -17.06 -1.34 13.33
N PRO A 253 -18.23 -1.20 13.95
CA PRO A 253 -18.35 -0.82 15.38
C PRO A 253 -17.80 -1.90 16.32
N SER A 254 -17.76 -3.16 15.88
CA SER A 254 -17.18 -4.29 16.61
C SER A 254 -16.39 -5.19 15.67
N SER A 255 -15.43 -5.95 16.20
CA SER A 255 -14.72 -6.93 15.40
C SER A 255 -15.67 -8.01 14.87
N PHE A 256 -15.45 -8.51 13.66
CA PHE A 256 -16.28 -9.56 13.03
C PHE A 256 -16.41 -10.83 13.89
N ASN A 257 -15.46 -11.07 14.80
CA ASN A 257 -15.39 -12.24 15.67
C ASN A 257 -15.74 -11.93 17.14
N ALA A 258 -16.21 -10.72 17.46
CA ALA A 258 -16.61 -10.41 18.84
C ALA A 258 -17.94 -11.07 19.16
N LEU A 259 -17.93 -11.97 20.15
CA LEU A 259 -19.15 -12.58 20.72
C LEU A 259 -20.07 -11.54 21.36
N ILE A 260 -19.49 -10.43 21.86
CA ILE A 260 -20.22 -9.29 22.46
C ILE A 260 -19.59 -8.02 21.87
N GLY A 261 -20.39 -7.19 21.20
CA GLY A 261 -19.95 -5.91 20.68
C GLY A 261 -19.63 -4.92 21.82
N PRO A 262 -18.64 -4.01 21.63
CA PRO A 262 -18.31 -2.97 22.63
C PRO A 262 -19.51 -2.11 23.03
N ASP A 263 -20.49 -1.94 22.16
CA ASP A 263 -21.71 -1.16 22.41
C ASP A 263 -22.63 -1.88 23.41
N LEU A 264 -22.74 -3.21 23.34
CA LEU A 264 -23.48 -4.02 24.34
C LEU A 264 -22.80 -4.03 25.72
N LEU A 265 -21.47 -3.87 25.75
CA LEU A 265 -20.75 -3.74 27.02
C LEU A 265 -20.96 -2.35 27.66
N LYS A 266 -21.15 -1.29 26.84
CA LYS A 266 -21.46 0.06 27.34
C LYS A 266 -22.89 0.22 27.86
N GLU A 267 -23.83 -0.55 27.31
CA GLU A 267 -25.20 -0.59 27.81
C GLU A 267 -25.37 -1.40 29.10
N ALA A 268 -24.39 -2.26 29.42
CA ALA A 268 -24.40 -3.13 30.60
C ALA A 268 -23.61 -2.54 31.80
N THR A 269 -22.96 -1.39 31.62
CA THR A 269 -22.23 -0.64 32.67
C THR A 269 -22.88 0.72 32.90
#